data_09cd0a658fcb5905185ee5141c94bffd
#
_entry.id   09cd0a658fcb5905185ee5141c94bffd
#
_cell.length_a   1.000
_cell.length_b   1.000
_cell.length_c   1.000
_cell.angle_alpha   90.00
_cell.angle_beta   90.00
_cell.angle_gamma   90.00
#
_symmetry.space_group_name_H-M   'P 1'
#
loop_
_entity.id
_entity.type
_entity.pdbx_description
1 polymer ?
#
loop_
_entity_poly.entity_id
_entity_poly.type
_entity_poly.pdbx_seq_one_letter_code
_entity_poly.pdbx_strand_id
1 'polypeptide(L)'
;KNAPAETTGLAHYLEHMLFKGSHQLGTTDWERERVEIQKIENLYEVYRQTSDSSRRAAIYHQIDSISYAASKIAIANEYDKSMTAIGSTGTNAFTSNDFTMYVENIPSNQVEQWARVQGDRFPNLVLRLFHTELEAVYEEKNIGMANDGRRVNEVMMAALFPHHPYGTQTTIGTIEHLKNPSMKNIREYHAKYYVPNNMCVAMAGDFNPD
;
A
#
# COMPACT_ATOMS: atom_id res chain seq x y z
N LYS A 1 -12.83 -6.25 1.47
CA LYS A 1 -13.26 -5.44 0.30
C LYS A 1 -14.20 -4.30 0.75
N ASN A 2 -13.68 -3.36 1.53
CA ASN A 2 -14.45 -2.23 2.10
C ASN A 2 -13.99 -0.87 1.55
N ALA A 3 -13.32 -0.86 0.39
CA ALA A 3 -12.94 0.37 -0.27
C ALA A 3 -14.18 1.11 -0.83
N PRO A 4 -14.17 2.46 -0.92
CA PRO A 4 -15.19 3.20 -1.64
C PRO A 4 -15.36 2.69 -3.07
N ALA A 5 -16.57 2.73 -3.61
CA ALA A 5 -16.88 2.19 -4.93
C ALA A 5 -16.07 2.85 -6.05
N GLU A 6 -15.73 4.12 -5.87
CA GLU A 6 -14.95 4.94 -6.81
C GLU A 6 -13.42 4.82 -6.66
N THR A 7 -12.95 4.05 -5.68
CA THR A 7 -11.51 3.85 -5.41
C THR A 7 -11.25 2.46 -4.86
N THR A 8 -11.62 1.43 -5.61
CA THR A 8 -11.40 0.02 -5.21
C THR A 8 -9.91 -0.34 -5.23
N GLY A 9 -9.52 -1.38 -4.51
CA GLY A 9 -8.13 -1.83 -4.43
C GLY A 9 -7.29 -1.16 -3.33
N LEU A 10 -7.88 -0.28 -2.51
CA LEU A 10 -7.13 0.48 -1.49
C LEU A 10 -6.43 -0.42 -0.47
N ALA A 11 -7.03 -1.54 -0.08
CA ALA A 11 -6.42 -2.45 0.89
C ALA A 11 -5.10 -3.05 0.37
N HIS A 12 -5.09 -3.49 -0.88
CA HIS A 12 -3.90 -4.05 -1.53
C HIS A 12 -2.84 -2.97 -1.76
N TYR A 13 -3.26 -1.79 -2.22
CA TYR A 13 -2.32 -0.69 -2.40
C TYR A 13 -1.72 -0.21 -1.06
N LEU A 14 -2.51 -0.15 0.00
CA LEU A 14 -2.03 0.15 1.35
C LEU A 14 -1.04 -0.92 1.86
N GLU A 15 -1.28 -2.20 1.53
CA GLU A 15 -0.33 -3.28 1.81
C GLU A 15 1.05 -2.92 1.27
N HIS A 16 1.16 -2.57 -0.02
CA HIS A 16 2.41 -2.14 -0.65
C HIS A 16 3.03 -0.90 0.04
N MET A 17 2.20 0.07 0.40
CA MET A 17 2.69 1.31 1.03
C MET A 17 3.28 1.08 2.42
N LEU A 18 2.82 0.07 3.16
CA LEU A 18 3.38 -0.26 4.47
C LEU A 18 4.79 -0.87 4.41
N PHE A 19 5.27 -1.31 3.24
CA PHE A 19 6.67 -1.69 3.04
C PHE A 19 7.61 -0.50 2.77
N LYS A 20 7.07 0.71 2.64
CA LYS A 20 7.87 1.92 2.37
C LYS A 20 8.43 2.57 3.64
N GLY A 21 8.21 1.94 4.81
CA GLY A 21 8.72 2.42 6.10
C GLY A 21 7.79 3.39 6.82
N SER A 22 8.38 4.27 7.61
CA SER A 22 7.69 5.21 8.51
C SER A 22 8.28 6.62 8.43
N HIS A 23 7.98 7.44 9.42
CA HIS A 23 8.64 8.74 9.59
C HIS A 23 10.13 8.62 9.96
N GLN A 24 10.54 7.51 10.56
CA GLN A 24 11.91 7.26 11.01
C GLN A 24 12.67 6.32 10.09
N LEU A 25 11.97 5.43 9.38
CA LEU A 25 12.51 4.39 8.53
C LEU A 25 12.14 4.66 7.07
N GLY A 26 13.12 4.73 6.18
CA GLY A 26 12.91 4.92 4.74
C GLY A 26 13.17 6.34 4.23
N THR A 27 13.74 7.22 5.07
CA THR A 27 14.01 8.61 4.70
C THR A 27 15.35 9.11 5.25
N THR A 28 16.00 9.99 4.50
CA THR A 28 17.16 10.73 4.99
C THR A 28 16.79 12.06 5.66
N ASP A 29 15.58 12.58 5.39
CA ASP A 29 15.09 13.86 5.93
C ASP A 29 13.56 13.90 5.84
N TRP A 30 12.91 13.48 6.91
CA TRP A 30 11.45 13.44 6.98
C TRP A 30 10.79 14.80 6.82
N GLU A 31 11.39 15.85 7.40
CA GLU A 31 10.80 17.20 7.36
C GLU A 31 10.72 17.76 5.94
N ARG A 32 11.70 17.46 5.12
CA ARG A 32 11.68 17.81 3.69
C ARG A 32 10.77 16.87 2.89
N GLU A 33 10.88 15.56 3.14
CA GLU A 33 10.12 14.56 2.39
C GLU A 33 8.61 14.73 2.55
N ARG A 34 8.13 14.98 3.78
CA ARG A 34 6.70 15.16 4.05
C ARG A 34 6.08 16.33 3.27
N VAL A 35 6.86 17.38 3.02
CA VAL A 35 6.41 18.54 2.23
C VAL A 35 6.22 18.14 0.76
N GLU A 36 7.12 17.37 0.19
CA GLU A 36 6.99 16.89 -1.18
C GLU A 36 5.85 15.88 -1.32
N ILE A 37 5.70 14.95 -0.37
CA ILE A 37 4.56 14.01 -0.33
C ILE A 37 3.23 14.77 -0.27
N GLN A 38 3.13 15.82 0.53
CA GLN A 38 1.90 16.63 0.61
C GLN A 38 1.57 17.35 -0.72
N LYS A 39 2.59 17.84 -1.43
CA LYS A 39 2.40 18.43 -2.77
C LYS A 39 1.87 17.39 -3.77
N ILE A 40 2.45 16.18 -3.76
CA ILE A 40 2.02 15.07 -4.60
C ILE A 40 0.55 14.69 -4.29
N GLU A 41 0.20 14.58 -3.02
CA GLU A 41 -1.17 14.28 -2.58
C GLU A 41 -2.17 15.33 -3.10
N ASN A 42 -1.85 16.61 -2.93
CA ASN A 42 -2.70 17.71 -3.42
C ASN A 42 -2.86 17.67 -4.94
N LEU A 43 -1.79 17.39 -5.67
CA LEU A 43 -1.84 17.29 -7.14
C LEU A 43 -2.67 16.09 -7.61
N TYR A 44 -2.62 14.93 -6.92
CA TYR A 44 -3.48 13.80 -7.24
C TYR A 44 -4.96 14.13 -7.04
N GLU A 45 -5.33 14.87 -6.00
CA GLU A 45 -6.72 15.29 -5.80
C GLU A 45 -7.19 16.26 -6.89
N VAL A 46 -6.34 17.18 -7.35
CA VAL A 46 -6.64 18.04 -8.51
C VAL A 46 -6.72 17.23 -9.81
N TYR A 47 -5.81 16.27 -10.01
CA TYR A 47 -5.79 15.36 -11.14
C TYR A 47 -7.10 14.58 -11.28
N ARG A 48 -7.62 14.05 -10.19
CA ARG A 48 -8.87 13.30 -10.14
C ARG A 48 -10.09 14.13 -10.55
N GLN A 49 -10.11 15.41 -10.21
CA GLN A 49 -11.21 16.33 -10.51
C GLN A 49 -11.11 16.95 -11.90
N THR A 50 -10.00 16.77 -12.59
CA THR A 50 -9.75 17.36 -13.91
C THR A 50 -10.19 16.39 -15.01
N SER A 51 -11.10 16.82 -15.87
CA SER A 51 -11.58 16.06 -17.04
C SER A 51 -10.81 16.36 -18.33
N ASP A 52 -10.25 17.57 -18.47
CA ASP A 52 -9.47 17.98 -19.63
C ASP A 52 -8.17 17.19 -19.73
N SER A 53 -7.95 16.50 -20.86
CA SER A 53 -6.83 15.59 -21.06
C SER A 53 -5.47 16.31 -21.07
N SER A 54 -5.40 17.50 -21.66
CA SER A 54 -4.16 18.29 -21.74
C SER A 54 -3.75 18.78 -20.36
N ARG A 55 -4.73 19.26 -19.59
CA ARG A 55 -4.50 19.67 -18.20
C ARG A 55 -4.13 18.49 -17.30
N ARG A 56 -4.78 17.33 -17.46
CA ARG A 56 -4.38 16.10 -16.74
C ARG A 56 -2.94 15.71 -17.04
N ALA A 57 -2.53 15.74 -18.31
CA ALA A 57 -1.15 15.44 -18.68
C ALA A 57 -0.16 16.41 -18.03
N ALA A 58 -0.46 17.71 -18.01
CA ALA A 58 0.38 18.71 -17.35
C ALA A 58 0.49 18.47 -15.82
N ILE A 59 -0.61 18.13 -15.14
CA ILE A 59 -0.61 17.79 -13.71
C ILE A 59 0.22 16.53 -13.47
N TYR A 60 0.05 15.50 -14.32
CA TYR A 60 0.82 14.25 -14.20
C TYR A 60 2.33 14.49 -14.31
N HIS A 61 2.78 15.33 -15.23
CA HIS A 61 4.18 15.74 -15.34
C HIS A 61 4.69 16.48 -14.09
N GLN A 62 3.83 17.27 -13.43
CA GLN A 62 4.19 17.91 -12.17
C GLN A 62 4.33 16.87 -11.05
N ILE A 63 3.40 15.91 -10.97
CA ILE A 63 3.47 14.79 -10.00
C ILE A 63 4.77 14.02 -10.20
N ASP A 64 5.09 13.64 -11.44
CA ASP A 64 6.30 12.90 -11.78
C ASP A 64 7.57 13.66 -11.36
N SER A 65 7.66 14.95 -11.70
CA SER A 65 8.80 15.81 -11.34
C SER A 65 9.00 15.91 -9.82
N ILE A 66 7.91 16.12 -9.06
CA ILE A 66 7.99 16.23 -7.59
C ILE A 66 8.28 14.85 -6.98
N SER A 67 7.70 13.79 -7.51
CA SER A 67 7.97 12.42 -7.08
C SER A 67 9.45 12.05 -7.29
N TYR A 68 10.03 12.45 -8.40
CA TYR A 68 11.47 12.29 -8.64
C TYR A 68 12.32 13.07 -7.62
N ALA A 69 11.95 14.32 -7.29
CA ALA A 69 12.64 15.08 -6.26
C ALA A 69 12.54 14.43 -4.87
N ALA A 70 11.33 13.95 -4.51
CA ALA A 70 11.09 13.22 -3.26
C ALA A 70 11.87 11.90 -3.18
N SER A 71 12.03 11.19 -4.30
CA SER A 71 12.78 9.94 -4.35
C SER A 71 14.26 10.07 -3.98
N LYS A 72 14.84 11.28 -4.06
CA LYS A 72 16.23 11.56 -3.64
C LYS A 72 16.39 11.65 -2.14
N ILE A 73 15.28 11.84 -1.43
CA ILE A 73 15.24 11.89 0.04
C ILE A 73 14.88 10.52 0.60
N ALA A 74 14.12 9.73 -0.15
CA ALA A 74 13.72 8.38 0.22
C ALA A 74 14.91 7.40 0.22
N ILE A 75 14.90 6.49 1.19
CA ILE A 75 15.79 5.31 1.22
C ILE A 75 14.94 4.11 0.78
N ALA A 76 15.08 3.72 -0.47
CA ALA A 76 14.32 2.62 -1.02
C ALA A 76 14.63 1.29 -0.31
N ASN A 77 13.59 0.52 -0.02
CA ASN A 77 13.66 -0.82 0.59
C ASN A 77 14.40 -0.86 1.94
N GLU A 78 14.41 0.26 2.70
CA GLU A 78 15.06 0.29 4.01
C GLU A 78 14.37 -0.64 5.01
N TYR A 79 13.04 -0.78 4.91
CA TYR A 79 12.29 -1.74 5.72
C TYR A 79 12.80 -3.18 5.48
N ASP A 80 12.88 -3.63 4.23
CA ASP A 80 13.36 -4.98 3.91
C ASP A 80 14.81 -5.20 4.36
N LYS A 81 15.67 -4.17 4.21
CA LYS A 81 17.05 -4.21 4.69
C LYS A 81 17.11 -4.32 6.22
N SER A 82 16.26 -3.60 6.92
CA SER A 82 16.18 -3.62 8.39
C SER A 82 15.69 -4.98 8.88
N MET A 83 14.67 -5.56 8.23
CA MET A 83 14.20 -6.90 8.53
C MET A 83 15.28 -7.96 8.24
N THR A 84 15.97 -7.86 7.12
CA THR A 84 17.09 -8.75 6.79
C THR A 84 18.23 -8.62 7.80
N ALA A 85 18.53 -7.41 8.27
CA ALA A 85 19.60 -7.18 9.26
C ALA A 85 19.34 -7.83 10.61
N ILE A 86 18.08 -7.96 11.02
CA ILE A 86 17.71 -8.74 12.22
C ILE A 86 17.57 -10.25 11.96
N GLY A 87 17.86 -10.70 10.73
CA GLY A 87 17.82 -12.11 10.35
C GLY A 87 16.44 -12.62 9.92
N SER A 88 15.52 -11.71 9.57
CA SER A 88 14.22 -12.09 9.00
C SER A 88 14.40 -12.82 7.68
N THR A 89 13.59 -13.85 7.46
CA THR A 89 13.43 -14.55 6.19
C THR A 89 11.96 -14.64 5.85
N GLY A 90 11.62 -14.58 4.56
CA GLY A 90 10.23 -14.72 4.12
C GLY A 90 9.32 -13.54 4.48
N THR A 91 9.89 -12.33 4.61
CA THR A 91 9.10 -11.09 4.71
C THR A 91 8.16 -10.98 3.51
N ASN A 92 6.85 -11.00 3.76
CA ASN A 92 5.84 -10.95 2.72
C ASN A 92 4.51 -10.39 3.27
N ALA A 93 3.56 -10.14 2.38
CA ALA A 93 2.17 -9.83 2.74
C ALA A 93 1.21 -10.31 1.65
N PHE A 94 -0.06 -10.34 1.98
CA PHE A 94 -1.13 -10.59 1.02
C PHE A 94 -2.45 -9.99 1.48
N THR A 95 -3.22 -9.50 0.51
CA THR A 95 -4.56 -8.97 0.73
C THR A 95 -5.62 -9.96 0.24
N SER A 96 -6.52 -10.32 1.13
CA SER A 96 -7.70 -11.15 0.89
C SER A 96 -8.97 -10.28 0.80
N ASN A 97 -10.13 -10.92 0.70
CA ASN A 97 -11.41 -10.25 0.72
C ASN A 97 -11.69 -9.53 2.04
N ASP A 98 -11.27 -10.10 3.16
CA ASP A 98 -11.68 -9.69 4.51
C ASP A 98 -10.51 -9.22 5.40
N PHE A 99 -9.27 -9.53 5.03
CA PHE A 99 -8.09 -9.15 5.80
C PHE A 99 -6.88 -8.90 4.90
N THR A 100 -5.92 -8.15 5.42
CA THR A 100 -4.55 -8.06 4.93
C THR A 100 -3.63 -8.67 5.98
N MET A 101 -2.74 -9.56 5.59
CA MET A 101 -1.80 -10.24 6.48
C MET A 101 -0.37 -9.91 6.09
N TYR A 102 0.44 -9.60 7.08
CA TYR A 102 1.90 -9.42 6.97
C TYR A 102 2.57 -10.58 7.69
N VAL A 103 3.47 -11.27 7.03
CA VAL A 103 4.13 -12.48 7.55
C VAL A 103 5.63 -12.34 7.50
N GLU A 104 6.30 -12.81 8.56
CA GLU A 104 7.73 -12.74 8.71
C GLU A 104 8.24 -13.91 9.53
N ASN A 105 9.37 -14.47 9.15
CA ASN A 105 10.12 -15.42 9.95
C ASN A 105 11.31 -14.69 10.55
N ILE A 106 11.34 -14.59 11.88
CA ILE A 106 12.42 -13.90 12.61
C ILE A 106 13.08 -14.84 13.61
N PRO A 107 14.36 -14.67 13.90
CA PRO A 107 15.00 -15.37 15.02
C PRO A 107 14.32 -15.04 16.36
N SER A 108 14.17 -16.02 17.24
CA SER A 108 13.47 -15.84 18.52
C SER A 108 14.09 -14.76 19.43
N ASN A 109 15.39 -14.52 19.31
CA ASN A 109 16.09 -13.45 20.03
C ASN A 109 15.91 -12.04 19.42
N GLN A 110 15.16 -11.90 18.34
CA GLN A 110 14.91 -10.63 17.64
C GLN A 110 13.45 -10.14 17.76
N VAL A 111 12.63 -10.82 18.55
CA VAL A 111 11.22 -10.47 18.76
C VAL A 111 11.05 -9.02 19.20
N GLU A 112 11.88 -8.51 20.12
CA GLU A 112 11.81 -7.13 20.58
C GLU A 112 12.13 -6.12 19.45
N GLN A 113 13.17 -6.38 18.67
CA GLN A 113 13.55 -5.51 17.57
C GLN A 113 12.48 -5.49 16.48
N TRP A 114 11.96 -6.66 16.14
CA TRP A 114 10.83 -6.80 15.24
C TRP A 114 9.62 -6.00 15.75
N ALA A 115 9.24 -6.16 17.00
CA ALA A 115 8.10 -5.47 17.60
C ALA A 115 8.26 -3.94 17.56
N ARG A 116 9.48 -3.42 17.77
CA ARG A 116 9.78 -1.98 17.66
C ARG A 116 9.55 -1.47 16.24
N VAL A 117 10.03 -2.21 15.23
CA VAL A 117 9.84 -1.85 13.82
C VAL A 117 8.36 -1.88 13.43
N GLN A 118 7.63 -2.93 13.83
CA GLN A 118 6.20 -3.02 13.54
C GLN A 118 5.39 -1.94 14.29
N GLY A 119 5.73 -1.69 15.56
CA GLY A 119 5.09 -0.65 16.37
C GLY A 119 5.31 0.77 15.85
N ASP A 120 6.37 1.02 15.11
CA ASP A 120 6.59 2.29 14.40
C ASP A 120 5.86 2.31 13.04
N ARG A 121 5.96 1.24 12.26
CA ARG A 121 5.46 1.18 10.88
C ARG A 121 3.94 1.27 10.77
N PHE A 122 3.21 0.50 11.58
CA PHE A 122 1.77 0.41 11.45
C PHE A 122 1.01 1.70 11.78
N PRO A 123 1.33 2.45 12.84
CA PRO A 123 0.65 3.73 13.10
C PRO A 123 1.15 4.89 12.22
N ASN A 124 2.37 4.83 11.71
CA ASN A 124 3.05 5.93 11.03
C ASN A 124 3.10 5.74 9.50
N LEU A 125 1.94 5.56 8.87
CA LEU A 125 1.85 5.40 7.42
C LEU A 125 2.47 6.58 6.68
N VAL A 126 3.44 6.31 5.82
CA VAL A 126 4.03 7.25 4.88
C VAL A 126 3.78 6.78 3.45
N LEU A 127 3.15 7.63 2.64
CA LEU A 127 2.89 7.34 1.23
C LEU A 127 4.11 7.72 0.37
N ARG A 128 5.28 7.20 0.76
CA ARG A 128 6.58 7.38 0.12
C ARG A 128 6.64 6.59 -1.17
N LEU A 129 7.24 7.18 -2.22
CA LEU A 129 7.37 6.55 -3.54
C LEU A 129 6.02 6.12 -4.14
N PHE A 130 4.94 6.78 -3.73
CA PHE A 130 3.57 6.46 -4.13
C PHE A 130 3.42 6.35 -5.65
N HIS A 131 3.96 7.31 -6.38
CA HIS A 131 3.86 7.35 -7.84
C HIS A 131 4.51 6.13 -8.51
N THR A 132 5.70 5.76 -8.07
CA THR A 132 6.41 4.56 -8.58
C THR A 132 5.69 3.28 -8.22
N GLU A 133 5.16 3.20 -7.00
CA GLU A 133 4.43 2.01 -6.54
C GLU A 133 3.09 1.84 -7.25
N LEU A 134 2.47 2.94 -7.65
CA LEU A 134 1.26 2.91 -8.47
C LEU A 134 1.50 2.18 -9.80
N GLU A 135 2.64 2.45 -10.44
CA GLU A 135 3.02 1.77 -11.69
C GLU A 135 3.24 0.28 -11.46
N ALA A 136 3.87 -0.10 -10.35
CA ALA A 136 4.08 -1.50 -9.99
C ALA A 136 2.74 -2.25 -9.76
N VAL A 137 1.81 -1.66 -9.01
CA VAL A 137 0.47 -2.25 -8.79
C VAL A 137 -0.34 -2.31 -10.08
N TYR A 138 -0.22 -1.30 -10.95
CA TYR A 138 -0.85 -1.30 -12.26
C TYR A 138 -0.33 -2.44 -13.14
N GLU A 139 0.98 -2.66 -13.16
CA GLU A 139 1.59 -3.75 -13.91
C GLU A 139 1.22 -5.12 -13.34
N GLU A 140 1.14 -5.25 -12.02
CA GLU A 140 0.63 -6.47 -11.37
C GLU A 140 -0.82 -6.78 -11.80
N LYS A 141 -1.68 -5.76 -11.90
CA LYS A 141 -3.03 -5.91 -12.44
C LYS A 141 -3.00 -6.41 -13.88
N ASN A 142 -2.14 -5.87 -14.74
CA ASN A 142 -1.99 -6.30 -16.14
C ASN A 142 -1.55 -7.76 -16.23
N ILE A 143 -0.54 -8.17 -15.44
CA ILE A 143 -0.09 -9.57 -15.36
C ILE A 143 -1.24 -10.47 -14.89
N GLY A 144 -2.00 -10.03 -13.87
CA GLY A 144 -3.16 -10.76 -13.38
C GLY A 144 -4.25 -10.94 -14.43
N MET A 145 -4.47 -9.95 -15.29
CA MET A 145 -5.45 -10.02 -16.39
C MET A 145 -5.03 -10.99 -17.50
N ALA A 146 -3.76 -11.32 -17.64
CA ALA A 146 -3.29 -12.34 -18.57
C ALA A 146 -3.54 -13.77 -18.07
N ASN A 147 -3.97 -13.95 -16.82
CA ASN A 147 -4.28 -15.24 -16.23
C ASN A 147 -5.75 -15.61 -16.40
N ASP A 148 -6.05 -16.62 -17.21
CA ASP A 148 -7.42 -17.03 -17.50
C ASP A 148 -8.16 -17.53 -16.26
N GLY A 149 -7.51 -18.24 -15.34
CA GLY A 149 -8.12 -18.69 -14.08
C GLY A 149 -8.58 -17.51 -13.21
N ARG A 150 -7.80 -16.43 -13.15
CA ARG A 150 -8.19 -15.20 -12.44
C ARG A 150 -9.39 -14.53 -13.11
N ARG A 151 -9.40 -14.45 -14.43
CA ARG A 151 -10.53 -13.88 -15.19
C ARG A 151 -11.82 -14.67 -14.99
N VAL A 152 -11.76 -16.00 -15.07
CA VAL A 152 -12.89 -16.89 -14.79
C VAL A 152 -13.41 -16.67 -13.36
N ASN A 153 -12.51 -16.60 -12.37
CA ASN A 153 -12.88 -16.36 -10.99
C ASN A 153 -13.55 -14.98 -10.80
N GLU A 154 -13.03 -13.91 -11.41
CA GLU A 154 -13.65 -12.59 -11.34
C GLU A 154 -15.09 -12.60 -11.90
N VAL A 155 -15.31 -13.22 -13.06
CA VAL A 155 -16.66 -13.35 -13.67
C VAL A 155 -17.59 -14.20 -12.80
N MET A 156 -17.08 -15.31 -12.28
CA MET A 156 -17.83 -16.19 -11.38
C MET A 156 -18.27 -15.46 -10.11
N MET A 157 -17.34 -14.75 -9.46
CA MET A 157 -17.63 -13.97 -8.25
C MET A 157 -18.63 -12.87 -8.52
N ALA A 158 -18.53 -12.17 -9.65
CA ALA A 158 -19.50 -11.15 -10.05
C ALA A 158 -20.92 -11.75 -10.25
N ALA A 159 -21.02 -12.93 -10.82
CA ALA A 159 -22.29 -13.62 -10.99
C ALA A 159 -22.91 -14.15 -9.67
N LEU A 160 -22.06 -14.68 -8.78
CA LEU A 160 -22.50 -15.20 -7.47
C LEU A 160 -22.85 -14.10 -6.47
N PHE A 161 -22.17 -12.96 -6.54
CA PHE A 161 -22.30 -11.86 -5.57
C PHE A 161 -22.55 -10.49 -6.25
N PRO A 162 -23.64 -10.34 -7.05
CA PRO A 162 -23.85 -9.16 -7.87
C PRO A 162 -24.06 -7.86 -7.09
N HIS A 163 -24.42 -7.95 -5.81
CA HIS A 163 -24.67 -6.80 -4.92
C HIS A 163 -23.79 -6.77 -3.69
N HIS A 164 -22.83 -7.67 -3.59
CA HIS A 164 -21.90 -7.74 -2.46
C HIS A 164 -20.48 -7.35 -2.92
N PRO A 165 -19.65 -6.73 -2.06
CA PRO A 165 -18.27 -6.36 -2.41
C PRO A 165 -17.40 -7.51 -2.92
N TYR A 166 -17.72 -8.75 -2.61
CA TYR A 166 -17.01 -9.93 -3.15
C TYR A 166 -17.11 -10.04 -4.68
N GLY A 167 -18.24 -9.65 -5.27
CA GLY A 167 -18.45 -9.69 -6.70
C GLY A 167 -18.30 -8.33 -7.38
N THR A 168 -18.56 -7.21 -6.68
CA THR A 168 -18.51 -5.87 -7.27
C THR A 168 -17.10 -5.23 -7.22
N GLN A 169 -16.17 -5.81 -6.44
CA GLN A 169 -14.80 -5.33 -6.31
C GLN A 169 -13.80 -6.48 -6.42
N THR A 170 -12.65 -6.24 -7.04
CA THR A 170 -11.47 -7.10 -6.92
C THR A 170 -10.55 -6.58 -5.83
N THR A 171 -9.68 -7.43 -5.27
CA THR A 171 -8.72 -7.02 -4.22
C THR A 171 -7.73 -5.97 -4.71
N ILE A 172 -7.29 -6.09 -5.96
CA ILE A 172 -6.34 -5.16 -6.59
C ILE A 172 -7.02 -3.91 -7.18
N GLY A 173 -8.36 -3.89 -7.26
CA GLY A 173 -9.11 -2.80 -7.86
C GLY A 173 -9.23 -2.89 -9.38
N THR A 174 -9.79 -1.85 -9.98
CA THR A 174 -9.94 -1.71 -11.43
C THR A 174 -8.78 -0.90 -12.02
N ILE A 175 -8.50 -1.10 -13.31
CA ILE A 175 -7.52 -0.29 -14.06
C ILE A 175 -7.88 1.20 -14.00
N GLU A 176 -9.16 1.52 -14.11
CA GLU A 176 -9.66 2.90 -14.06
C GLU A 176 -9.34 3.57 -12.71
N HIS A 177 -9.57 2.86 -11.60
CA HIS A 177 -9.26 3.37 -10.26
C HIS A 177 -7.75 3.49 -10.02
N LEU A 178 -6.95 2.57 -10.54
CA LEU A 178 -5.49 2.66 -10.48
C LEU A 178 -4.96 3.84 -11.31
N LYS A 179 -5.61 4.17 -12.43
CA LYS A 179 -5.27 5.38 -13.23
C LYS A 179 -5.75 6.69 -12.62
N ASN A 180 -6.57 6.62 -11.58
CA ASN A 180 -7.13 7.79 -10.89
C ASN A 180 -7.07 7.65 -9.36
N PRO A 181 -5.88 7.41 -8.78
CA PRO A 181 -5.71 7.07 -7.38
C PRO A 181 -6.01 8.26 -6.46
N SER A 182 -6.36 7.96 -5.20
CA SER A 182 -6.49 8.93 -4.13
C SER A 182 -5.59 8.58 -2.95
N MET A 183 -4.58 9.37 -2.71
CA MET A 183 -3.72 9.25 -1.53
C MET A 183 -4.53 9.56 -0.25
N LYS A 184 -5.45 10.51 -0.34
CA LYS A 184 -6.38 10.84 0.76
C LYS A 184 -7.21 9.63 1.17
N ASN A 185 -7.86 8.94 0.21
CA ASN A 185 -8.66 7.76 0.52
C ASN A 185 -7.83 6.62 1.14
N ILE A 186 -6.56 6.48 0.75
CA ILE A 186 -5.65 5.50 1.38
C ILE A 186 -5.39 5.87 2.84
N ARG A 187 -5.13 7.16 3.15
CA ARG A 187 -4.96 7.62 4.53
C ARG A 187 -6.23 7.42 5.37
N GLU A 188 -7.39 7.74 4.81
CA GLU A 188 -8.67 7.53 5.48
C GLU A 188 -8.96 6.04 5.72
N TYR A 189 -8.62 5.19 4.73
CA TYR A 189 -8.73 3.74 4.87
C TYR A 189 -7.81 3.21 5.97
N HIS A 190 -6.56 3.66 6.01
CA HIS A 190 -5.61 3.32 7.06
C HIS A 190 -6.13 3.75 8.43
N ALA A 191 -6.50 5.01 8.60
CA ALA A 191 -7.00 5.55 9.86
C ALA A 191 -8.25 4.83 10.37
N LYS A 192 -9.08 4.28 9.46
CA LYS A 192 -10.30 3.56 9.82
C LYS A 192 -10.06 2.09 10.19
N TYR A 193 -9.15 1.41 9.49
CA TYR A 193 -9.03 -0.05 9.59
C TYR A 193 -7.75 -0.53 10.28
N TYR A 194 -6.67 0.26 10.29
CA TYR A 194 -5.40 -0.07 10.94
C TYR A 194 -5.35 0.52 12.35
N VAL A 195 -6.25 0.05 13.17
CA VAL A 195 -6.42 0.45 14.57
C VAL A 195 -6.29 -0.77 15.49
N PRO A 196 -5.76 -0.63 16.71
CA PRO A 196 -5.43 -1.79 17.57
C PRO A 196 -6.59 -2.77 17.80
N ASN A 197 -7.83 -2.26 17.91
CA ASN A 197 -9.01 -3.10 18.09
C ASN A 197 -9.49 -3.84 16.82
N ASN A 198 -8.87 -3.59 15.68
CA ASN A 198 -9.11 -4.27 14.40
C ASN A 198 -7.86 -5.00 13.88
N MET A 199 -6.85 -5.18 14.71
CA MET A 199 -5.60 -5.86 14.37
C MET A 199 -5.38 -7.06 15.30
N CYS A 200 -4.74 -8.09 14.78
CA CYS A 200 -4.32 -9.26 15.54
C CYS A 200 -2.85 -9.55 15.23
N VAL A 201 -2.06 -9.79 16.28
CA VAL A 201 -0.70 -10.32 16.16
C VAL A 201 -0.74 -11.78 16.59
N ALA A 202 -0.30 -12.67 15.70
CA ALA A 202 -0.15 -14.09 16.00
C ALA A 202 1.33 -14.47 15.87
N MET A 203 1.88 -15.08 16.91
CA MET A 203 3.27 -15.54 16.95
C MET A 203 3.29 -17.02 17.24
N ALA A 204 4.14 -17.76 16.52
CA ALA A 204 4.37 -19.17 16.76
C ALA A 204 5.86 -19.47 16.60
N GLY A 205 6.44 -20.21 17.53
CA GLY A 205 7.86 -20.54 17.51
C GLY A 205 8.43 -20.83 18.90
N ASP A 206 9.74 -20.95 18.97
CA ASP A 206 10.51 -21.17 20.21
C ASP A 206 10.89 -19.82 20.83
N PHE A 207 9.97 -19.25 21.63
CA PHE A 207 10.18 -18.00 22.38
C PHE A 207 9.45 -18.06 23.72
N ASN A 208 9.89 -17.27 24.71
CA ASN A 208 9.19 -17.13 25.98
C ASN A 208 7.99 -16.17 25.76
N PRO A 209 6.75 -16.60 26.02
CA PRO A 209 5.56 -15.76 25.83
C PRO A 209 5.33 -14.76 26.97
N ASP A 210 6.07 -14.87 28.12
CA ASP A 210 5.89 -14.08 29.35
C ASP A 210 6.73 -12.74 29.28
#